data_a2d8b548e50fe3b8c9fc5c5759d89b98
#
_entry.id   a2d8b548e50fe3b8c9fc5c5759d89b98
#
_cell.length_a   1.000
_cell.length_b   1.000
_cell.length_c   1.000
_cell.angle_alpha   90.00
_cell.angle_beta   90.00
_cell.angle_gamma   90.00
#
_symmetry.space_group_name_H-M   'P 1'
#
loop_
_entity.id
_entity.type
_entity.pdbx_description
1 polymer ?
#
loop_
_entity_poly.entity_id
_entity_poly.type
_entity_poly.pdbx_seq_one_letter_code
_entity_poly.pdbx_strand_id
1 'polypeptide(L)'
;MTKVRVRYAPSPTGHLHIGNARTALFNYLFARHNDGEFIIRIEDTDQKRNIEDGEKSQLENLAWLGMEWDESPAHPGEYGPYRQSERKEIYQPLIDQLLSINR
;
A
#
# COMPACT_ATOMS: atom_id res chain seq x y z
N MET A 1 0.89 -15.61 18.80
CA MET A 1 1.70 -15.43 17.58
C MET A 1 1.30 -14.17 16.83
N THR A 2 2.27 -13.47 16.31
CA THR A 2 2.00 -12.27 15.52
C THR A 2 1.44 -12.68 14.17
N LYS A 3 0.35 -12.04 13.77
CA LYS A 3 -0.27 -12.28 12.47
C LYS A 3 0.63 -11.73 11.35
N VAL A 4 0.79 -12.50 10.28
CA VAL A 4 1.53 -12.03 9.10
C VAL A 4 0.75 -10.91 8.42
N ARG A 5 1.42 -9.80 8.15
CA ARG A 5 0.86 -8.67 7.42
C ARG A 5 1.83 -8.30 6.31
N VAL A 6 1.36 -8.31 5.10
CA VAL A 6 2.16 -7.97 3.92
C VAL A 6 1.55 -6.78 3.20
N ARG A 7 2.37 -6.10 2.43
CA ARG A 7 1.95 -4.89 1.73
C ARG A 7 2.40 -4.92 0.28
N TYR A 8 1.47 -4.56 -0.60
CA TYR A 8 1.77 -4.16 -1.96
C TYR A 8 1.65 -2.64 -2.04
N ALA A 9 2.68 -1.98 -2.55
CA ALA A 9 2.77 -0.52 -2.50
C ALA A 9 2.94 0.06 -3.91
N PRO A 10 1.88 0.09 -4.72
CA PRO A 10 1.97 0.59 -6.09
C PRO A 10 2.01 2.12 -6.13
N SER A 11 2.75 2.65 -7.12
CA SER A 11 2.67 4.07 -7.47
C SER A 11 1.55 4.27 -8.49
N PRO A 12 0.67 5.27 -8.33
CA PRO A 12 -0.44 5.49 -9.27
C PRO A 12 0.02 6.26 -10.52
N THR A 13 1.24 6.00 -10.98
CA THR A 13 1.84 6.65 -12.14
C THR A 13 1.56 5.90 -13.44
N GLY A 14 0.86 4.78 -13.36
CA GLY A 14 0.50 3.96 -14.51
C GLY A 14 -0.51 2.91 -14.12
N HIS A 15 -0.85 2.08 -15.09
CA HIS A 15 -1.76 0.96 -14.87
C HIS A 15 -0.99 -0.27 -14.38
N LEU A 16 -1.74 -1.24 -13.85
CA LEU A 16 -1.15 -2.51 -13.45
C LEU A 16 -0.58 -3.22 -14.68
N HIS A 17 0.67 -3.66 -14.59
CA HIS A 17 1.29 -4.49 -15.62
C HIS A 17 1.75 -5.81 -14.99
N ILE A 18 2.19 -6.75 -15.83
CA ILE A 18 2.49 -8.10 -15.37
C ILE A 18 3.58 -8.15 -14.30
N GLY A 19 4.56 -7.25 -14.36
CA GLY A 19 5.61 -7.18 -13.34
C GLY A 19 5.08 -6.78 -11.97
N ASN A 20 4.21 -5.77 -11.92
CA ASN A 20 3.56 -5.34 -10.67
C ASN A 20 2.59 -6.40 -10.17
N ALA A 21 1.83 -7.01 -11.08
CA ALA A 21 0.90 -8.07 -10.73
C ALA A 21 1.62 -9.26 -10.10
N ARG A 22 2.80 -9.60 -10.60
CA ARG A 22 3.63 -10.66 -10.03
C ARG A 22 4.03 -10.35 -8.59
N THR A 23 4.49 -9.13 -8.33
CA THR A 23 4.86 -8.70 -6.97
C THR A 23 3.65 -8.75 -6.03
N ALA A 24 2.52 -8.24 -6.48
CA ALA A 24 1.28 -8.30 -5.70
C ALA A 24 0.87 -9.74 -5.42
N LEU A 25 0.97 -10.60 -6.43
CA LEU A 25 0.59 -12.01 -6.31
C LEU A 25 1.43 -12.74 -5.27
N PHE A 26 2.75 -12.55 -5.25
CA PHE A 26 3.60 -13.18 -4.25
C PHE A 26 3.23 -12.74 -2.83
N ASN A 27 2.98 -11.46 -2.63
CA ASN A 27 2.54 -10.96 -1.33
C ASN A 27 1.18 -11.53 -0.95
N TYR A 28 0.25 -11.56 -1.89
CA TYR A 28 -1.09 -12.09 -1.68
C TYR A 28 -1.06 -13.57 -1.27
N LEU A 29 -0.33 -14.38 -2.03
CA LEU A 29 -0.23 -15.81 -1.76
C LEU A 29 0.44 -16.08 -0.41
N PHE A 30 1.49 -15.34 -0.09
CA PHE A 30 2.16 -15.47 1.21
C PHE A 30 1.21 -15.16 2.36
N ALA A 31 0.44 -14.06 2.23
CA ALA A 31 -0.53 -13.70 3.25
C ALA A 31 -1.59 -14.79 3.43
N ARG A 32 -2.17 -15.27 2.34
CA ARG A 32 -3.24 -16.27 2.41
C ARG A 32 -2.74 -17.62 2.92
N HIS A 33 -1.53 -18.00 2.53
CA HIS A 33 -0.92 -19.25 3.01
C HIS A 33 -0.69 -19.24 4.53
N ASN A 34 -0.44 -18.08 5.11
CA ASN A 34 -0.16 -17.91 6.53
C ASN A 34 -1.36 -17.36 7.31
N ASP A 35 -2.55 -17.37 6.73
CA ASP A 35 -3.76 -16.76 7.32
C ASP A 35 -3.53 -15.32 7.76
N GLY A 36 -2.71 -14.60 7.00
CA GLY A 36 -2.33 -13.23 7.27
C GLY A 36 -3.20 -12.22 6.55
N GLU A 37 -2.75 -10.97 6.58
CA GLU A 37 -3.46 -9.86 5.94
C GLU A 37 -2.67 -9.29 4.77
N PHE A 38 -3.38 -8.97 3.70
CA PHE A 38 -2.84 -8.37 2.49
C PHE A 38 -3.31 -6.92 2.43
N ILE A 39 -2.36 -5.98 2.49
CA ILE A 39 -2.62 -4.55 2.58
C ILE A 39 -2.14 -3.87 1.30
N ILE A 40 -2.91 -2.90 0.83
CA ILE A 40 -2.49 -2.05 -0.28
C ILE A 40 -2.32 -0.63 0.23
N ARG A 41 -1.11 -0.07 0.06
CA ARG A 41 -0.85 1.32 0.38
C ARG A 41 -0.27 2.00 -0.86
N ILE A 42 -0.99 2.99 -1.34
CA ILE A 42 -0.62 3.71 -2.55
C ILE A 42 0.60 4.61 -2.28
N GLU A 43 1.63 4.46 -3.07
CA GLU A 43 2.84 5.27 -3.00
C GLU A 43 2.71 6.42 -4.00
N ASP A 44 2.04 7.48 -3.58
CA ASP A 44 1.65 8.60 -4.43
C ASP A 44 2.47 9.88 -4.20
N THR A 45 3.70 9.73 -3.72
CA THR A 45 4.55 10.87 -3.39
C THR A 45 5.05 11.65 -4.62
N ASP A 46 5.17 11.00 -5.76
CA ASP A 46 5.54 11.67 -7.01
C ASP A 46 4.28 12.19 -7.71
N GLN A 47 3.78 13.31 -7.21
CA GLN A 47 2.52 13.90 -7.67
C GLN A 47 2.55 14.28 -9.16
N LYS A 48 3.72 14.59 -9.69
CA LYS A 48 3.85 15.02 -11.11
C LYS A 48 3.66 13.84 -12.07
N ARG A 49 3.96 12.62 -11.62
CA ARG A 49 3.87 11.42 -12.44
C ARG A 49 2.59 10.63 -12.24
N ASN A 50 1.78 11.02 -11.25
CA ASN A 50 0.52 10.35 -11.00
C ASN A 50 -0.44 10.60 -12.16
N ILE A 51 -1.11 9.54 -12.62
CA ILE A 51 -2.12 9.65 -13.67
C ILE A 51 -3.51 9.70 -13.06
N GLU A 52 -4.44 10.33 -13.77
CA GLU A 52 -5.83 10.34 -13.36
C GLU A 52 -6.35 8.91 -13.30
N ASP A 53 -7.08 8.59 -12.23
CA ASP A 53 -7.62 7.25 -11.98
C ASP A 53 -6.57 6.13 -11.87
N GLY A 54 -5.28 6.47 -11.67
CA GLY A 54 -4.23 5.47 -11.51
C GLY A 54 -4.46 4.56 -10.32
N GLU A 55 -4.83 5.12 -9.18
CA GLU A 55 -5.16 4.35 -7.98
C GLU A 55 -6.35 3.42 -8.23
N LYS A 56 -7.43 3.95 -8.80
CA LYS A 56 -8.64 3.18 -9.11
C LYS A 56 -8.32 2.03 -10.07
N SER A 57 -7.53 2.31 -11.11
CA SER A 57 -7.12 1.30 -12.08
C SER A 57 -6.34 0.17 -11.41
N GLN A 58 -5.39 0.49 -10.53
CA GLN A 58 -4.62 -0.52 -9.82
C GLN A 58 -5.53 -1.43 -8.99
N LEU A 59 -6.42 -0.84 -8.21
CA LEU A 59 -7.31 -1.59 -7.33
C LEU A 59 -8.29 -2.46 -8.12
N GLU A 60 -8.90 -1.90 -9.17
CA GLU A 60 -9.85 -2.65 -10.00
C GLU A 60 -9.19 -3.84 -10.69
N ASN A 61 -7.97 -3.66 -11.18
CA ASN A 61 -7.26 -4.73 -11.88
C ASN A 61 -6.80 -5.83 -10.92
N LEU A 62 -6.38 -5.49 -9.71
CA LEU A 62 -6.07 -6.48 -8.69
C LEU A 62 -7.31 -7.30 -8.32
N ALA A 63 -8.44 -6.63 -8.15
CA ALA A 63 -9.70 -7.31 -7.85
C ALA A 63 -10.13 -8.22 -8.99
N TRP A 64 -9.96 -7.76 -10.23
CA TRP A 64 -10.26 -8.58 -11.42
C TRP A 64 -9.41 -9.86 -11.47
N LEU A 65 -8.15 -9.77 -11.02
CA LEU A 65 -7.26 -10.93 -10.94
C LEU A 65 -7.56 -11.85 -9.74
N GLY A 66 -8.51 -11.46 -8.91
CA GLY A 66 -8.91 -12.27 -7.76
C GLY A 66 -8.09 -12.02 -6.49
N MET A 67 -7.27 -10.99 -6.47
CA MET A 67 -6.49 -10.64 -5.28
C MET A 67 -7.30 -9.71 -4.38
N GLU A 68 -7.92 -10.28 -3.36
CA GLU A 68 -8.72 -9.51 -2.41
C GLU A 68 -7.85 -9.01 -1.27
N TRP A 69 -7.91 -7.71 -1.02
CA TRP A 69 -7.16 -7.08 0.05
C TRP A 69 -8.01 -6.94 1.32
N ASP A 70 -7.32 -6.90 2.45
CA ASP A 70 -7.96 -6.71 3.76
C ASP A 70 -8.02 -5.23 4.14
N GLU A 71 -7.01 -4.46 3.73
CA GLU A 71 -6.95 -3.02 4.01
C GLU A 71 -6.42 -2.28 2.78
N SER A 72 -7.01 -1.14 2.48
CA SER A 72 -6.62 -0.29 1.35
C SER A 72 -7.22 1.11 1.53
N PRO A 73 -6.93 2.08 0.64
CA PRO A 73 -7.65 3.36 0.67
C PRO A 73 -9.15 3.21 0.53
N ALA A 74 -9.61 2.20 -0.21
CA ALA A 74 -11.02 1.93 -0.41
C ALA A 74 -11.65 1.14 0.73
N HIS A 75 -10.83 0.49 1.57
CA HIS A 75 -11.29 -0.33 2.69
C HIS A 75 -10.36 -0.14 3.88
N PRO A 76 -10.42 1.03 4.56
CA PRO A 76 -9.48 1.35 5.63
C PRO A 76 -9.62 0.43 6.84
N GLY A 77 -8.48 0.14 7.47
CA GLY A 77 -8.41 -0.57 8.75
C GLY A 77 -7.80 0.32 9.83
N GLU A 78 -7.17 -0.30 10.83
CA GLU A 78 -6.65 0.41 12.00
C GLU A 78 -5.36 1.19 11.74
N TYR A 79 -4.64 0.87 10.68
CA TYR A 79 -3.28 1.37 10.47
C TYR A 79 -3.19 2.35 9.29
N GLY A 80 -4.30 3.03 9.00
CA GLY A 80 -4.31 4.07 7.99
C GLY A 80 -3.50 5.31 8.37
N PRO A 81 -3.38 6.27 7.46
CA PRO A 81 -3.90 6.25 6.08
C PRO A 81 -3.17 5.28 5.16
N TYR A 82 -3.81 4.93 4.04
CA TYR A 82 -3.27 3.97 3.07
C TYR A 82 -2.82 4.63 1.76
N ARG A 83 -2.62 5.94 1.80
CA ARG A 83 -1.91 6.70 0.76
C ARG A 83 -0.71 7.34 1.41
N GLN A 84 0.46 7.14 0.83
CA GLN A 84 1.70 7.64 1.42
C GLN A 84 1.68 9.17 1.61
N SER A 85 1.08 9.90 0.68
CA SER A 85 0.96 11.36 0.77
C SER A 85 0.15 11.83 1.98
N GLU A 86 -0.70 10.97 2.53
CA GLU A 86 -1.56 11.30 3.66
C GLU A 86 -0.93 10.96 5.02
N ARG A 87 0.30 10.43 5.03
CA ARG A 87 0.95 9.95 6.25
C ARG A 87 1.96 10.94 6.85
N LYS A 88 2.06 12.11 6.30
CA LYS A 88 3.02 13.14 6.74
C LYS A 88 2.86 13.46 8.24
N GLU A 89 1.64 13.57 8.72
CA GLU A 89 1.34 13.88 10.12
C GLU A 89 1.78 12.78 11.08
N ILE A 90 1.88 11.54 10.60
CA ILE A 90 2.38 10.42 11.40
C ILE A 90 3.90 10.50 11.50
N TYR A 91 4.57 10.86 10.42
CA TYR A 91 6.02 10.86 10.35
C TYR A 91 6.66 12.08 11.02
N GLN A 92 6.00 13.23 10.96
CA GLN A 92 6.57 14.47 11.47
C GLN A 92 6.96 14.41 12.96
N PRO A 93 6.09 13.91 13.87
CA PRO A 93 6.48 13.78 15.26
C PRO A 93 7.67 12.84 15.49
N LEU A 94 7.79 11.80 14.67
CA LEU A 94 8.91 10.86 14.77
C LEU A 94 10.23 11.52 14.32
N ILE A 95 10.16 12.34 13.27
CA ILE A 95 11.31 13.12 12.80
C ILE A 95 11.74 14.10 13.89
N ASP A 96 10.80 14.80 14.50
CA ASP A 96 11.07 15.76 15.56
C ASP A 96 11.70 15.07 16.76
N GLN A 97 11.23 13.88 17.11
CA GLN A 97 11.80 13.09 18.19
C GLN A 97 13.26 12.71 17.90
N LEU A 98 13.54 12.26 16.70
CA LEU A 98 14.90 11.90 16.27
C LEU A 98 15.84 13.11 16.34
N LEU A 99 15.37 14.26 15.90
CA LEU A 99 16.15 15.50 15.95
C LEU A 99 16.43 15.90 17.39
N SER A 100 15.46 15.74 18.29
CA SER A 100 15.61 16.11 19.70
C SER A 100 16.65 15.26 20.44
N ILE A 101 16.90 14.04 19.97
CA ILE A 101 17.90 13.15 20.58
C ILE A 101 19.20 13.09 19.78
N ASN A 102 19.39 14.00 18.81
CA ASN A 102 20.59 14.13 17.98
C ASN A 102 20.94 12.87 17.18
N ARG A 103 19.92 12.26 16.58
CA ARG A 103 20.12 11.06 15.76
C ARG A 103 19.50 11.20 14.38
#